data_37255968dc264030eaf4bf3ee724c881
#
_entry.id   37255968dc264030eaf4bf3ee724c881
#
_cell.length_a   1.000
_cell.length_b   1.000
_cell.length_c   1.000
_cell.angle_alpha   90.00
_cell.angle_beta   90.00
_cell.angle_gamma   90.00
#
_symmetry.space_group_name_H-M   'P 1'
#
loop_
_entity.id
_entity.type
_entity.pdbx_description
1 polymer ?
#
loop_
_entity_poly.entity_id
_entity_poly.type
_entity_poly.pdbx_seq_one_letter_code
_entity_poly.pdbx_strand_id
1 'polypeptide(L)'
;MVKSMTGYGRAVETVNGREFTVEVRSVNNRYLDCTVKLPRGLSFGEDAVKQAVKARITRGKVDVFVSVRSEGAQDTTVSLNKPMVEGYIAAMEQMKRDYGLAGDITVAMVAALPEAFLLDKPQVDEEQLLKDFLSVAEKALAAFDTMRRVEGQALEQDLRTRGNTVLSLVEQVEGGSAQTVTDYRLRLENKLKEVLASTSIDESRILTEAAIFADKVAVDEETVRLRSHLSQMNTMLETGEPIGRKLDFLLQEMNREANTIGSKCTDVRLAKVVVEIKAELEKIREQTQNIE
;
A
#
# COMPACT_ATOMS: atom_id res chain seq x y z
N MET A 1 12.90 -9.42 -4.59
CA MET A 1 11.49 -9.84 -4.75
C MET A 1 10.61 -8.69 -4.29
N VAL A 2 9.82 -8.17 -5.16
CA VAL A 2 8.92 -7.02 -4.94
C VAL A 2 7.82 -7.39 -3.95
N LYS A 3 7.46 -6.47 -3.04
CA LYS A 3 6.32 -6.62 -2.12
C LYS A 3 5.28 -5.55 -2.41
N SER A 4 3.99 -5.89 -2.24
CA SER A 4 2.93 -4.89 -2.26
C SER A 4 2.90 -4.07 -0.97
N MET A 5 2.53 -2.79 -1.06
CA MET A 5 2.23 -1.95 0.11
C MET A 5 0.86 -2.28 0.71
N THR A 6 -0.04 -2.88 -0.05
CA THR A 6 -1.32 -3.38 0.44
C THR A 6 -1.17 -4.80 0.95
N GLY A 7 -1.90 -5.14 1.99
CA GLY A 7 -1.87 -6.47 2.55
C GLY A 7 -2.90 -6.66 3.66
N TYR A 8 -3.19 -7.92 3.92
CA TYR A 8 -4.04 -8.36 5.01
C TYR A 8 -3.47 -9.64 5.61
N GLY A 9 -3.47 -9.70 6.93
CA GLY A 9 -3.11 -10.90 7.67
C GLY A 9 -4.02 -11.06 8.89
N ARG A 10 -4.43 -12.27 9.17
CA ARG A 10 -5.25 -12.60 10.34
C ARG A 10 -4.76 -13.88 10.97
N ALA A 11 -4.71 -13.88 12.29
CA ALA A 11 -4.53 -15.09 13.09
C ALA A 11 -5.57 -15.13 14.22
N VAL A 12 -6.09 -16.32 14.47
CA VAL A 12 -6.98 -16.58 15.60
C VAL A 12 -6.45 -17.82 16.31
N GLU A 13 -6.12 -17.70 17.58
CA GLU A 13 -5.64 -18.82 18.37
C GLU A 13 -6.09 -18.72 19.82
N THR A 14 -6.35 -19.88 20.40
CA THR A 14 -6.57 -20.02 21.85
C THR A 14 -5.24 -20.40 22.53
N VAL A 15 -4.74 -19.51 23.36
CA VAL A 15 -3.52 -19.70 24.15
C VAL A 15 -3.86 -19.48 25.61
N ASN A 16 -3.52 -20.44 26.47
CA ASN A 16 -3.77 -20.41 27.92
C ASN A 16 -5.23 -20.02 28.29
N GLY A 17 -6.22 -20.60 27.57
CA GLY A 17 -7.66 -20.37 27.82
C GLY A 17 -8.17 -19.01 27.37
N ARG A 18 -7.42 -18.30 26.52
CA ARG A 18 -7.81 -17.02 25.91
C ARG A 18 -7.72 -17.12 24.40
N GLU A 19 -8.80 -16.81 23.71
CA GLU A 19 -8.81 -16.67 22.25
C GLU A 19 -8.33 -15.28 21.88
N PHE A 20 -7.19 -15.21 21.18
CA PHE A 20 -6.66 -14.01 20.59
C PHE A 20 -7.03 -13.95 19.11
N THR A 21 -7.58 -12.85 18.67
CA THR A 21 -7.72 -12.53 17.24
C THR A 21 -6.87 -11.30 16.94
N VAL A 22 -5.94 -11.45 16.01
CA VAL A 22 -5.09 -10.37 15.52
C VAL A 22 -5.32 -10.19 14.03
N GLU A 23 -5.64 -8.98 13.60
CA GLU A 23 -5.78 -8.60 12.21
C GLU A 23 -4.82 -7.46 11.90
N VAL A 24 -4.10 -7.59 10.80
CA VAL A 24 -3.16 -6.60 10.27
C VAL A 24 -3.61 -6.20 8.88
N ARG A 25 -3.75 -4.91 8.64
CA ARG A 25 -4.10 -4.36 7.32
C ARG A 25 -3.14 -3.25 6.96
N SER A 26 -2.74 -3.18 5.70
CA SER A 26 -1.99 -2.04 5.19
C SER A 26 -2.60 -1.47 3.92
N VAL A 27 -2.42 -0.16 3.75
CA VAL A 27 -2.73 0.58 2.53
C VAL A 27 -1.56 1.47 2.17
N ASN A 28 -1.47 1.84 0.89
CA ASN A 28 -0.44 2.75 0.42
C ASN A 28 -0.46 4.06 1.21
N ASN A 29 0.70 4.46 1.72
CA ASN A 29 0.92 5.77 2.32
C ASN A 29 2.40 6.17 2.12
N ARG A 30 2.65 7.47 2.02
CA ARG A 30 3.99 8.03 1.79
C ARG A 30 4.98 7.70 2.91
N TYR A 31 4.52 7.66 4.15
CA TYR A 31 5.30 7.37 5.35
C TYR A 31 4.71 6.16 6.07
N LEU A 32 5.51 5.50 6.91
CA LEU A 32 4.99 4.48 7.80
C LEU A 32 4.15 5.16 8.89
N ASP A 33 2.86 4.86 8.88
CA ASP A 33 1.90 5.22 9.93
C ASP A 33 1.32 3.93 10.49
N CYS A 34 1.55 3.66 11.78
CA CYS A 34 1.13 2.43 12.42
C CYS A 34 0.17 2.72 13.57
N THR A 35 -1.07 2.35 13.39
CA THR A 35 -2.13 2.43 14.41
C THR A 35 -2.39 1.04 14.97
N VAL A 36 -2.27 0.89 16.29
CA VAL A 36 -2.55 -0.37 17.00
C VAL A 36 -3.75 -0.16 17.91
N LYS A 37 -4.80 -0.97 17.70
CA LYS A 37 -6.01 -0.96 18.54
C LYS A 37 -6.04 -2.20 19.41
N LEU A 38 -5.76 -2.01 20.69
CA LEU A 38 -5.72 -3.05 21.71
C LEU A 38 -6.90 -2.91 22.69
N PRO A 39 -7.41 -4.02 23.25
CA PRO A 39 -8.28 -3.97 24.40
C PRO A 39 -7.52 -3.42 25.63
N ARG A 40 -8.25 -2.80 26.58
CA ARG A 40 -7.64 -2.12 27.74
C ARG A 40 -6.64 -2.97 28.54
N GLY A 41 -6.88 -4.28 28.62
CA GLY A 41 -5.99 -5.21 29.34
C GLY A 41 -4.69 -5.56 28.60
N LEU A 42 -4.46 -5.08 27.36
CA LEU A 42 -3.25 -5.33 26.56
C LEU A 42 -2.53 -4.03 26.13
N SER A 43 -2.90 -2.88 26.67
CA SER A 43 -2.33 -1.59 26.28
C SER A 43 -0.80 -1.52 26.43
N PHE A 44 -0.25 -2.26 27.38
CA PHE A 44 1.21 -2.39 27.59
C PHE A 44 1.95 -3.06 26.42
N GLY A 45 1.25 -3.82 25.57
CA GLY A 45 1.81 -4.49 24.40
C GLY A 45 1.90 -3.64 23.13
N GLU A 46 1.43 -2.39 23.14
CA GLU A 46 1.34 -1.54 21.94
C GLU A 46 2.70 -1.30 21.29
N ASP A 47 3.71 -0.96 22.09
CA ASP A 47 5.04 -0.66 21.55
C ASP A 47 5.73 -1.90 20.98
N ALA A 48 5.52 -3.07 21.57
CA ALA A 48 6.07 -4.32 21.07
C ALA A 48 5.49 -4.67 19.69
N VAL A 49 4.17 -4.48 19.49
CA VAL A 49 3.54 -4.68 18.18
C VAL A 49 4.02 -3.66 17.17
N LYS A 50 4.12 -2.38 17.54
CA LYS A 50 4.65 -1.34 16.65
C LYS A 50 6.07 -1.64 16.20
N GLN A 51 6.92 -2.16 17.09
CA GLN A 51 8.28 -2.58 16.75
C GLN A 51 8.27 -3.77 15.78
N ALA A 52 7.44 -4.78 16.02
CA ALA A 52 7.30 -5.94 15.14
C ALA A 52 6.82 -5.55 13.73
N VAL A 53 5.92 -4.56 13.63
CA VAL A 53 5.47 -3.98 12.35
C VAL A 53 6.62 -3.23 11.67
N LYS A 54 7.31 -2.33 12.39
CA LYS A 54 8.43 -1.52 11.84
C LYS A 54 9.58 -2.38 11.32
N ALA A 55 9.80 -3.55 11.91
CA ALA A 55 10.83 -4.48 11.44
C ALA A 55 10.51 -5.11 10.08
N ARG A 56 9.25 -5.06 9.61
CA ARG A 56 8.78 -5.71 8.38
C ARG A 56 8.32 -4.75 7.29
N ILE A 57 7.98 -3.52 7.66
CA ILE A 57 7.36 -2.54 6.77
C ILE A 57 8.10 -1.22 6.93
N THR A 58 8.56 -0.66 5.82
CA THR A 58 9.27 0.63 5.80
C THR A 58 8.36 1.80 5.45
N ARG A 59 7.20 1.51 4.82
CA ARG A 59 6.30 2.51 4.27
C ARG A 59 4.87 1.96 4.23
N GLY A 60 3.87 2.84 4.35
CA GLY A 60 2.45 2.48 4.30
C GLY A 60 1.71 2.83 5.58
N LYS A 61 0.38 2.89 5.52
CA LYS A 61 -0.45 2.97 6.72
C LYS A 61 -0.85 1.57 7.13
N VAL A 62 -0.51 1.19 8.37
CA VAL A 62 -0.76 -0.13 8.93
C VAL A 62 -1.70 0.00 10.11
N ASP A 63 -2.84 -0.67 10.03
CA ASP A 63 -3.79 -0.80 11.13
C ASP A 63 -3.74 -2.22 11.69
N VAL A 64 -3.46 -2.33 12.99
CA VAL A 64 -3.48 -3.60 13.73
C VAL A 64 -4.65 -3.59 14.70
N PHE A 65 -5.53 -4.58 14.57
CA PHE A 65 -6.69 -4.77 15.44
C PHE A 65 -6.51 -6.05 16.24
N VAL A 66 -6.69 -5.92 17.55
CA VAL A 66 -6.56 -7.05 18.47
C VAL A 66 -7.83 -7.18 19.29
N SER A 67 -8.36 -8.38 19.37
CA SER A 67 -9.40 -8.73 20.32
C SER A 67 -9.02 -9.97 21.11
N VAL A 68 -9.43 -10.00 22.36
CA VAL A 68 -9.19 -11.13 23.28
C VAL A 68 -10.52 -11.52 23.89
N ARG A 69 -10.83 -12.81 23.81
CA ARG A 69 -11.96 -13.42 24.51
C ARG A 69 -11.44 -14.49 25.46
N SER A 70 -11.89 -14.48 26.71
CA SER A 70 -11.61 -15.56 27.63
C SER A 70 -12.61 -16.70 27.37
N GLU A 71 -12.10 -17.88 27.06
CA GLU A 71 -12.89 -19.10 27.02
C GLU A 71 -13.02 -19.64 28.44
N GLY A 72 -14.14 -19.40 29.07
CA GLY A 72 -14.47 -19.83 30.42
C GLY A 72 -14.87 -18.70 31.33
N ALA A 73 -15.61 -19.00 32.37
CA ALA A 73 -15.83 -18.09 33.46
C ALA A 73 -14.44 -17.81 34.07
N GLN A 74 -13.89 -16.59 33.87
CA GLN A 74 -12.83 -16.15 34.74
C GLN A 74 -13.36 -16.39 36.14
N ASP A 75 -12.56 -17.04 37.01
CA ASP A 75 -12.89 -17.22 38.40
C ASP A 75 -12.97 -15.85 39.09
N THR A 76 -13.99 -15.10 38.70
CA THR A 76 -14.34 -13.85 39.35
C THR A 76 -14.86 -14.25 40.71
N THR A 77 -14.02 -14.13 41.72
CA THR A 77 -14.45 -14.38 43.09
C THR A 77 -15.19 -13.17 43.60
N VAL A 78 -16.36 -13.43 44.17
CA VAL A 78 -17.14 -12.40 44.84
C VAL A 78 -16.72 -12.43 46.29
N SER A 79 -16.10 -11.37 46.79
CA SER A 79 -15.72 -11.19 48.20
C SER A 79 -16.57 -10.12 48.86
N LEU A 80 -16.74 -10.24 50.19
CA LEU A 80 -17.46 -9.26 50.97
C LEU A 80 -16.55 -8.05 51.26
N ASN A 81 -16.99 -6.85 50.94
CA ASN A 81 -16.33 -5.60 51.32
C ASN A 81 -16.62 -5.31 52.80
N LYS A 82 -15.89 -6.00 53.69
CA LYS A 82 -16.13 -5.93 55.13
C LYS A 82 -16.18 -4.51 55.68
N PRO A 83 -15.18 -3.61 55.39
CA PRO A 83 -15.18 -2.26 55.92
C PRO A 83 -16.42 -1.46 55.54
N MET A 84 -16.88 -1.63 54.28
CA MET A 84 -18.06 -0.92 53.77
C MET A 84 -19.36 -1.45 54.36
N VAL A 85 -19.48 -2.76 54.45
CA VAL A 85 -20.65 -3.42 55.06
C VAL A 85 -20.76 -3.10 56.57
N GLU A 86 -19.67 -3.14 57.30
CA GLU A 86 -19.63 -2.74 58.73
C GLU A 86 -20.02 -1.28 58.89
N GLY A 87 -19.52 -0.37 58.03
CA GLY A 87 -19.90 1.03 58.01
C GLY A 87 -21.40 1.26 57.76
N TYR A 88 -21.98 0.53 56.81
CA TYR A 88 -23.42 0.59 56.53
C TYR A 88 -24.26 0.08 57.73
N ILE A 89 -23.88 -1.04 58.31
CA ILE A 89 -24.59 -1.59 59.47
C ILE A 89 -24.53 -0.61 60.65
N ALA A 90 -23.35 -0.04 60.94
CA ALA A 90 -23.19 0.95 62.03
C ALA A 90 -24.05 2.19 61.78
N ALA A 91 -24.08 2.72 60.56
CA ALA A 91 -24.92 3.88 60.17
C ALA A 91 -26.41 3.57 60.33
N MET A 92 -26.87 2.39 59.90
CA MET A 92 -28.25 1.96 60.08
C MET A 92 -28.64 1.82 61.55
N GLU A 93 -27.79 1.26 62.40
CA GLU A 93 -28.02 1.18 63.84
C GLU A 93 -28.02 2.57 64.51
N GLN A 94 -27.20 3.49 64.02
CA GLN A 94 -27.25 4.87 64.48
C GLN A 94 -28.57 5.56 64.10
N MET A 95 -29.05 5.39 62.86
CA MET A 95 -30.35 5.90 62.44
C MET A 95 -31.50 5.38 63.26
N LYS A 96 -31.49 4.11 63.64
CA LYS A 96 -32.47 3.51 64.54
C LYS A 96 -32.47 4.21 65.89
N ARG A 97 -31.29 4.46 66.48
CA ARG A 97 -31.14 5.13 67.76
C ARG A 97 -31.54 6.61 67.76
N ASP A 98 -31.02 7.35 66.77
CA ASP A 98 -31.13 8.81 66.73
C ASP A 98 -32.51 9.30 66.29
N TYR A 99 -33.17 8.52 65.43
CA TYR A 99 -34.47 8.89 64.82
C TYR A 99 -35.65 8.01 65.24
N GLY A 100 -35.43 7.06 66.14
CA GLY A 100 -36.49 6.13 66.59
C GLY A 100 -37.07 5.24 65.51
N LEU A 101 -36.30 4.92 64.46
CA LEU A 101 -36.76 4.10 63.38
C LEU A 101 -36.81 2.62 63.79
N ALA A 102 -37.90 1.92 63.46
CA ALA A 102 -38.06 0.50 63.69
C ALA A 102 -37.78 -0.31 62.40
N GLY A 103 -37.18 -1.46 62.50
CA GLY A 103 -36.95 -2.38 61.38
C GLY A 103 -35.66 -3.23 61.62
N ASP A 104 -35.65 -4.43 61.07
CA ASP A 104 -34.51 -5.32 61.14
C ASP A 104 -33.57 -5.08 59.94
N ILE A 105 -32.25 -5.04 60.21
CA ILE A 105 -31.26 -5.01 59.13
C ILE A 105 -31.14 -6.39 58.55
N THR A 106 -31.56 -6.57 57.33
CA THR A 106 -31.59 -7.87 56.65
C THR A 106 -30.43 -8.01 55.66
N VAL A 107 -30.01 -9.24 55.40
CA VAL A 107 -29.00 -9.56 54.38
C VAL A 107 -29.34 -8.95 53.03
N ALA A 108 -30.63 -9.02 52.63
CA ALA A 108 -31.10 -8.48 51.36
C ALA A 108 -30.92 -6.96 51.29
N MET A 109 -31.14 -6.22 52.40
CA MET A 109 -30.92 -4.79 52.44
C MET A 109 -29.44 -4.45 52.29
N VAL A 110 -28.56 -5.14 53.04
CA VAL A 110 -27.12 -4.89 53.01
C VAL A 110 -26.52 -5.31 51.67
N ALA A 111 -26.97 -6.43 51.09
CA ALA A 111 -26.51 -6.89 49.79
C ALA A 111 -26.88 -5.97 48.62
N ALA A 112 -27.94 -5.16 48.75
CA ALA A 112 -28.37 -4.17 47.74
C ALA A 112 -27.60 -2.84 47.82
N LEU A 113 -26.78 -2.63 48.85
CA LEU A 113 -26.01 -1.41 49.02
C LEU A 113 -24.83 -1.36 48.05
N PRO A 114 -24.46 -0.16 47.56
CA PRO A 114 -23.31 0.01 46.71
C PRO A 114 -22.03 -0.57 47.35
N GLU A 115 -21.20 -1.22 46.55
CA GLU A 115 -19.89 -1.73 46.98
C GLU A 115 -19.90 -2.72 48.16
N ALA A 116 -21.06 -3.32 48.48
CA ALA A 116 -21.14 -4.36 49.51
C ALA A 116 -20.34 -5.62 49.12
N PHE A 117 -20.21 -5.88 47.84
CA PHE A 117 -19.40 -6.97 47.27
C PHE A 117 -18.28 -6.44 46.40
N LEU A 118 -17.09 -7.02 46.51
CA LEU A 118 -15.96 -6.83 45.64
C LEU A 118 -15.92 -7.95 44.61
N LEU A 119 -15.70 -7.59 43.34
CA LEU A 119 -15.45 -8.53 42.26
C LEU A 119 -13.93 -8.63 42.10
N ASP A 120 -13.35 -9.64 42.74
CA ASP A 120 -11.90 -9.88 42.64
C ASP A 120 -11.64 -10.63 41.32
N LYS A 121 -10.99 -9.94 40.40
CA LYS A 121 -10.46 -10.56 39.19
C LYS A 121 -9.08 -11.13 39.51
N PRO A 122 -8.76 -12.35 39.05
CA PRO A 122 -7.44 -12.91 39.22
C PRO A 122 -6.39 -11.97 38.65
N GLN A 123 -5.28 -11.80 39.35
CA GLN A 123 -4.13 -11.04 38.83
C GLN A 123 -3.66 -11.71 37.54
N VAL A 124 -3.68 -10.96 36.48
CA VAL A 124 -3.20 -11.42 35.16
C VAL A 124 -1.68 -11.24 35.16
N ASP A 125 -0.94 -12.31 34.92
CA ASP A 125 0.48 -12.22 34.62
C ASP A 125 0.65 -11.50 33.25
N GLU A 126 1.01 -10.22 33.33
CA GLU A 126 1.17 -9.35 32.15
C GLU A 126 2.29 -9.85 31.25
N GLU A 127 3.38 -10.41 31.77
CA GLU A 127 4.49 -10.93 31.00
C GLU A 127 4.08 -12.16 30.19
N GLN A 128 3.35 -13.08 30.81
CA GLN A 128 2.85 -14.26 30.11
C GLN A 128 1.79 -13.87 29.07
N LEU A 129 0.88 -12.95 29.42
CA LEU A 129 -0.14 -12.46 28.52
C LEU A 129 0.46 -11.77 27.29
N LEU A 130 1.56 -11.01 27.47
CA LEU A 130 2.30 -10.39 26.38
C LEU A 130 2.94 -11.43 25.46
N LYS A 131 3.57 -12.46 26.02
CA LYS A 131 4.18 -13.55 25.24
C LYS A 131 3.14 -14.29 24.42
N ASP A 132 2.02 -14.64 25.03
CA ASP A 132 0.90 -15.32 24.35
C ASP A 132 0.37 -14.48 23.19
N PHE A 133 0.10 -13.21 23.46
CA PHE A 133 -0.38 -12.27 22.45
C PHE A 133 0.61 -12.09 21.29
N LEU A 134 1.91 -11.86 21.60
CA LEU A 134 2.93 -11.65 20.56
C LEU A 134 3.10 -12.90 19.69
N SER A 135 2.94 -14.10 20.23
CA SER A 135 3.00 -15.33 19.44
C SER A 135 1.92 -15.37 18.34
N VAL A 136 0.71 -14.90 18.65
CA VAL A 136 -0.40 -14.82 17.70
C VAL A 136 -0.20 -13.65 16.73
N ALA A 137 0.28 -12.50 17.22
CA ALA A 137 0.61 -11.34 16.39
C ALA A 137 1.67 -11.68 15.32
N GLU A 138 2.68 -12.48 15.68
CA GLU A 138 3.70 -12.96 14.74
C GLU A 138 3.10 -13.80 13.60
N LYS A 139 2.13 -14.65 13.88
CA LYS A 139 1.43 -15.45 12.87
C LYS A 139 0.57 -14.58 11.96
N ALA A 140 -0.12 -13.58 12.50
CA ALA A 140 -0.86 -12.61 11.69
C ALA A 140 0.07 -11.81 10.77
N LEU A 141 1.21 -11.37 11.28
CA LEU A 141 2.24 -10.67 10.51
C LEU A 141 2.89 -11.57 9.44
N ALA A 142 3.08 -12.86 9.72
CA ALA A 142 3.58 -13.82 8.73
C ALA A 142 2.58 -14.03 7.58
N ALA A 143 1.29 -14.16 7.90
CA ALA A 143 0.21 -14.25 6.91
C ALA A 143 0.13 -12.96 6.06
N PHE A 144 0.25 -11.81 6.69
CA PHE A 144 0.31 -10.50 6.06
C PHE A 144 1.51 -10.39 5.08
N ASP A 145 2.71 -10.77 5.51
CA ASP A 145 3.90 -10.77 4.65
C ASP A 145 3.77 -11.74 3.46
N THR A 146 3.11 -12.87 3.66
CA THR A 146 2.84 -13.84 2.59
C THR A 146 1.93 -13.25 1.53
N MET A 147 0.83 -12.61 1.95
CA MET A 147 -0.10 -11.94 1.02
C MET A 147 0.61 -10.83 0.23
N ARG A 148 1.39 -9.98 0.90
CA ARG A 148 2.16 -8.91 0.24
C ARG A 148 3.14 -9.43 -0.80
N ARG A 149 3.77 -10.57 -0.54
CA ARG A 149 4.68 -11.23 -1.51
C ARG A 149 3.94 -11.75 -2.72
N VAL A 150 2.81 -12.42 -2.52
CA VAL A 150 1.99 -12.95 -3.63
C VAL A 150 1.47 -11.81 -4.51
N GLU A 151 0.94 -10.75 -3.89
CA GLU A 151 0.46 -9.56 -4.61
C GLU A 151 1.61 -8.82 -5.29
N GLY A 152 2.77 -8.70 -4.63
CA GLY A 152 3.97 -8.09 -5.21
C GLY A 152 4.47 -8.82 -6.44
N GLN A 153 4.42 -10.15 -6.46
CA GLN A 153 4.76 -10.96 -7.64
C GLN A 153 3.78 -10.71 -8.80
N ALA A 154 2.49 -10.60 -8.52
CA ALA A 154 1.49 -10.28 -9.55
C ALA A 154 1.71 -8.88 -10.13
N LEU A 155 2.02 -7.89 -9.28
CA LEU A 155 2.38 -6.53 -9.71
C LEU A 155 3.65 -6.51 -10.56
N GLU A 156 4.70 -7.23 -10.16
CA GLU A 156 5.93 -7.36 -10.94
C GLU A 156 5.66 -7.93 -12.33
N GLN A 157 4.84 -8.97 -12.43
CA GLN A 157 4.49 -9.59 -13.71
C GLN A 157 3.67 -8.63 -14.59
N ASP A 158 2.74 -7.88 -14.03
CA ASP A 158 1.97 -6.86 -14.77
C ASP A 158 2.89 -5.76 -15.30
N LEU A 159 3.82 -5.25 -14.48
CA LEU A 159 4.79 -4.24 -14.89
C LEU A 159 5.69 -4.71 -16.05
N ARG A 160 6.18 -5.96 -15.99
CA ARG A 160 6.98 -6.55 -17.08
C ARG A 160 6.16 -6.69 -18.37
N THR A 161 4.92 -7.13 -18.27
CA THR A 161 4.03 -7.28 -19.42
C THR A 161 3.76 -5.93 -20.09
N ARG A 162 3.48 -4.88 -19.30
CA ARG A 162 3.27 -3.52 -19.80
C ARG A 162 4.55 -2.93 -20.39
N GLY A 163 5.70 -3.17 -19.74
CA GLY A 163 7.00 -2.77 -20.27
C GLY A 163 7.28 -3.36 -21.65
N ASN A 164 6.96 -4.64 -21.86
CA ASN A 164 7.06 -5.29 -23.16
C ASN A 164 6.07 -4.70 -24.19
N THR A 165 4.87 -4.31 -23.78
CA THR A 165 3.91 -3.61 -24.63
C THR A 165 4.47 -2.26 -25.08
N VAL A 166 5.04 -1.47 -24.16
CA VAL A 166 5.70 -0.20 -24.50
C VAL A 166 6.84 -0.43 -25.49
N LEU A 167 7.66 -1.48 -25.28
CA LEU A 167 8.76 -1.83 -26.17
C LEU A 167 8.26 -2.12 -27.59
N SER A 168 7.19 -2.89 -27.74
CA SER A 168 6.57 -3.17 -29.04
C SER A 168 6.02 -1.91 -29.72
N LEU A 169 5.46 -0.97 -28.95
CA LEU A 169 4.98 0.31 -29.48
C LEU A 169 6.15 1.20 -29.93
N VAL A 170 7.28 1.19 -29.20
CA VAL A 170 8.51 1.87 -29.60
C VAL A 170 9.02 1.35 -30.95
N GLU A 171 9.01 0.03 -31.16
CA GLU A 171 9.36 -0.57 -32.47
C GLU A 171 8.47 -0.08 -33.61
N GLN A 172 7.18 0.10 -33.36
CA GLN A 172 6.28 0.67 -34.37
C GLN A 172 6.61 2.13 -34.70
N VAL A 173 7.02 2.93 -33.68
CA VAL A 173 7.46 4.32 -33.88
C VAL A 173 8.72 4.37 -34.73
N GLU A 174 9.71 3.54 -34.43
CA GLU A 174 10.98 3.46 -35.17
C GLU A 174 10.73 3.10 -36.65
N GLY A 175 9.96 2.03 -36.88
CA GLY A 175 9.61 1.62 -38.26
C GLY A 175 8.81 2.67 -39.04
N GLY A 176 7.88 3.34 -38.35
CA GLY A 176 7.04 4.37 -39.00
C GLY A 176 7.75 5.68 -39.23
N SER A 177 8.76 6.04 -38.44
CA SER A 177 9.56 7.28 -38.62
C SER A 177 10.32 7.25 -39.94
N ALA A 178 10.99 6.14 -40.25
CA ALA A 178 11.69 5.96 -41.52
C ALA A 178 10.75 6.11 -42.76
N GLN A 179 9.54 5.53 -42.65
CA GLN A 179 8.53 5.62 -43.69
C GLN A 179 8.01 7.07 -43.89
N THR A 180 7.87 7.82 -42.80
CA THR A 180 7.43 9.24 -42.83
C THR A 180 8.36 10.11 -43.64
N VAL A 181 9.69 9.93 -43.54
CA VAL A 181 10.68 10.66 -44.33
C VAL A 181 10.56 10.33 -45.81
N THR A 182 10.40 9.05 -46.13
CA THR A 182 10.21 8.59 -47.52
C THR A 182 8.94 9.18 -48.12
N ASP A 183 7.83 9.14 -47.40
CA ASP A 183 6.53 9.69 -47.84
C ASP A 183 6.58 11.22 -48.01
N TYR A 184 7.34 11.93 -47.14
CA TYR A 184 7.53 13.36 -47.26
C TYR A 184 8.31 13.71 -48.54
N ARG A 185 9.41 12.99 -48.82
CA ARG A 185 10.21 13.18 -50.03
C ARG A 185 9.35 13.03 -51.28
N LEU A 186 8.57 11.94 -51.38
CA LEU A 186 7.69 11.67 -52.50
C LEU A 186 6.62 12.76 -52.70
N ARG A 187 6.03 13.24 -51.59
CA ARG A 187 5.05 14.34 -51.64
C ARG A 187 5.69 15.63 -52.09
N LEU A 188 6.89 15.95 -51.65
CA LEU A 188 7.63 17.14 -52.04
C LEU A 188 7.97 17.10 -53.53
N GLU A 189 8.47 15.97 -54.05
CA GLU A 189 8.77 15.78 -55.46
C GLU A 189 7.51 15.96 -56.36
N ASN A 190 6.39 15.34 -55.95
CA ASN A 190 5.13 15.46 -56.73
C ASN A 190 4.59 16.89 -56.74
N LYS A 191 4.62 17.57 -55.60
CA LYS A 191 4.15 18.94 -55.46
C LYS A 191 5.02 19.92 -56.27
N LEU A 192 6.34 19.72 -56.30
CA LEU A 192 7.25 20.51 -57.12
C LEU A 192 7.00 20.27 -58.63
N LYS A 193 6.77 19.04 -59.09
CA LYS A 193 6.39 18.71 -60.44
C LYS A 193 5.10 19.41 -60.87
N GLU A 194 4.11 19.47 -59.99
CA GLU A 194 2.80 20.14 -60.25
C GLU A 194 2.97 21.67 -60.38
N VAL A 195 3.76 22.29 -59.47
CA VAL A 195 3.90 23.75 -59.41
C VAL A 195 4.83 24.30 -60.49
N LEU A 196 5.90 23.57 -60.84
CA LEU A 196 6.96 24.04 -61.75
C LEU A 196 6.72 23.70 -63.21
N ALA A 197 5.69 22.92 -63.52
CA ALA A 197 5.12 22.52 -64.85
C ALA A 197 6.11 22.43 -66.04
N SER A 198 7.20 23.21 -66.13
CA SER A 198 8.14 23.25 -67.27
C SER A 198 9.59 23.56 -66.86
N THR A 199 9.90 23.76 -65.57
CA THR A 199 11.25 24.10 -65.10
C THR A 199 11.90 22.84 -64.51
N SER A 200 13.19 22.64 -64.83
CA SER A 200 13.96 21.51 -64.24
C SER A 200 14.02 21.63 -62.72
N ILE A 201 13.60 20.55 -62.06
CA ILE A 201 13.67 20.46 -60.60
C ILE A 201 15.12 20.19 -60.21
N ASP A 202 15.67 21.03 -59.30
CA ASP A 202 16.97 20.79 -58.72
C ASP A 202 16.87 19.71 -57.66
N GLU A 203 17.30 18.50 -57.98
CA GLU A 203 17.26 17.33 -57.11
C GLU A 203 18.05 17.54 -55.81
N SER A 204 19.12 18.36 -55.85
CA SER A 204 19.91 18.66 -54.66
C SER A 204 19.14 19.41 -53.61
N ARG A 205 18.22 20.29 -54.03
CA ARG A 205 17.33 21.03 -53.11
C ARG A 205 16.29 20.12 -52.44
N ILE A 206 15.74 19.15 -53.21
CA ILE A 206 14.81 18.15 -52.64
C ILE A 206 15.50 17.30 -51.61
N LEU A 207 16.72 16.86 -51.88
CA LEU A 207 17.52 16.07 -50.93
C LEU A 207 17.87 16.87 -49.65
N THR A 208 18.19 18.14 -49.80
CA THR A 208 18.47 19.03 -48.66
C THR A 208 17.24 19.24 -47.80
N GLU A 209 16.07 19.51 -48.38
CA GLU A 209 14.82 19.68 -47.63
C GLU A 209 14.38 18.36 -46.97
N ALA A 210 14.57 17.23 -47.64
CA ALA A 210 14.28 15.93 -47.06
C ALA A 210 15.22 15.60 -45.88
N ALA A 211 16.50 16.00 -45.98
CA ALA A 211 17.45 15.82 -44.86
C ALA A 211 17.11 16.70 -43.63
N ILE A 212 16.74 17.96 -43.87
CA ILE A 212 16.28 18.87 -42.80
C ILE A 212 15.00 18.33 -42.12
N PHE A 213 14.08 17.82 -42.95
CA PHE A 213 12.86 17.19 -42.42
C PHE A 213 13.17 15.93 -41.62
N ALA A 214 14.08 15.08 -42.13
CA ALA A 214 14.49 13.86 -41.45
C ALA A 214 15.09 14.16 -40.05
N ASP A 215 15.96 15.16 -39.94
CA ASP A 215 16.53 15.62 -38.68
C ASP A 215 15.44 16.12 -37.72
N LYS A 216 14.46 16.88 -38.24
CA LYS A 216 13.35 17.41 -37.42
C LYS A 216 12.42 16.32 -36.84
N VAL A 217 12.23 15.22 -37.56
CA VAL A 217 11.36 14.10 -37.12
C VAL A 217 12.12 12.92 -36.58
N ALA A 218 13.44 13.01 -36.47
CA ALA A 218 14.28 11.96 -35.88
C ALA A 218 13.92 11.72 -34.43
N VAL A 219 13.63 10.45 -34.10
CA VAL A 219 13.23 10.00 -32.77
C VAL A 219 14.19 8.96 -32.18
N ASP A 220 15.29 8.70 -32.85
CA ASP A 220 16.23 7.61 -32.52
C ASP A 220 16.81 7.76 -31.11
N GLU A 221 17.15 8.98 -30.70
CA GLU A 221 17.68 9.23 -29.38
C GLU A 221 16.66 8.94 -28.29
N GLU A 222 15.44 9.41 -28.46
CA GLU A 222 14.33 9.21 -27.52
C GLU A 222 13.93 7.74 -27.41
N THR A 223 13.88 7.01 -28.53
CA THR A 223 13.56 5.57 -28.53
C THR A 223 14.64 4.75 -27.88
N VAL A 224 15.93 5.04 -28.10
CA VAL A 224 17.06 4.39 -27.43
C VAL A 224 17.03 4.67 -25.93
N ARG A 225 16.75 5.92 -25.51
CA ARG A 225 16.62 6.27 -24.09
C ARG A 225 15.42 5.54 -23.45
N LEU A 226 14.27 5.48 -24.12
CA LEU A 226 13.10 4.80 -23.61
C LEU A 226 13.34 3.29 -23.43
N ARG A 227 14.04 2.65 -24.37
CA ARG A 227 14.49 1.25 -24.26
C ARG A 227 15.45 1.05 -23.07
N SER A 228 16.40 1.97 -22.89
CA SER A 228 17.34 1.95 -21.75
C SER A 228 16.59 2.04 -20.43
N HIS A 229 15.61 2.92 -20.32
CA HIS A 229 14.80 3.08 -19.12
C HIS A 229 13.93 1.83 -18.83
N LEU A 230 13.35 1.20 -19.85
CA LEU A 230 12.62 -0.07 -19.70
C LEU A 230 13.55 -1.19 -19.19
N SER A 231 14.78 -1.27 -19.69
CA SER A 231 15.78 -2.22 -19.21
C SER A 231 16.16 -1.96 -17.76
N GLN A 232 16.35 -0.69 -17.36
CA GLN A 232 16.61 -0.29 -15.98
C GLN A 232 15.43 -0.65 -15.05
N MET A 233 14.19 -0.44 -15.49
CA MET A 233 13.00 -0.86 -14.75
C MET A 233 13.03 -2.37 -14.48
N ASN A 234 13.30 -3.19 -15.48
CA ASN A 234 13.40 -4.63 -15.32
C ASN A 234 14.48 -5.05 -14.33
N THR A 235 15.66 -4.41 -14.39
CA THR A 235 16.75 -4.65 -13.43
C THR A 235 16.36 -4.28 -12.01
N MET A 236 15.68 -3.14 -11.81
CA MET A 236 15.21 -2.71 -10.50
C MET A 236 14.22 -3.70 -9.89
N LEU A 237 13.32 -4.27 -10.70
CA LEU A 237 12.34 -5.28 -10.24
C LEU A 237 13.03 -6.56 -9.70
N GLU A 238 14.27 -6.84 -10.10
CA GLU A 238 15.02 -8.01 -9.65
C GLU A 238 15.77 -7.80 -8.33
N THR A 239 16.11 -6.56 -7.96
CA THR A 239 17.04 -6.27 -6.84
C THR A 239 16.46 -6.55 -5.45
N GLY A 240 15.13 -6.59 -5.30
CA GLY A 240 14.48 -6.85 -4.00
C GLY A 240 14.66 -5.76 -2.94
N GLU A 241 15.19 -4.60 -3.32
CA GLU A 241 15.24 -3.39 -2.51
C GLU A 241 13.95 -2.58 -2.65
N PRO A 242 13.66 -1.64 -1.73
CA PRO A 242 12.57 -0.69 -1.91
C PRO A 242 12.79 0.19 -3.15
N ILE A 243 12.05 -0.08 -4.22
CA ILE A 243 12.27 0.51 -5.55
C ILE A 243 11.28 1.62 -5.92
N GLY A 244 10.17 1.77 -5.21
CA GLY A 244 9.07 2.63 -5.62
C GLY A 244 9.48 4.06 -6.01
N ARG A 245 10.35 4.73 -5.22
CA ARG A 245 10.83 6.09 -5.55
C ARG A 245 11.75 6.13 -6.77
N LYS A 246 12.58 5.09 -6.95
CA LYS A 246 13.49 5.00 -8.10
C LYS A 246 12.67 4.80 -9.38
N LEU A 247 11.62 3.96 -9.30
CA LEU A 247 10.69 3.74 -10.40
C LEU A 247 9.87 4.98 -10.74
N ASP A 248 9.38 5.74 -9.76
CA ASP A 248 8.67 7.01 -10.00
C ASP A 248 9.53 7.98 -10.81
N PHE A 249 10.81 8.13 -10.46
CA PHE A 249 11.75 8.98 -11.20
C PHE A 249 11.97 8.46 -12.63
N LEU A 250 12.20 7.15 -12.77
CA LEU A 250 12.41 6.51 -14.07
C LEU A 250 11.19 6.70 -15.00
N LEU A 251 9.99 6.59 -14.45
CA LEU A 251 8.74 6.81 -15.19
C LEU A 251 8.55 8.27 -15.62
N GLN A 252 9.04 9.24 -14.84
CA GLN A 252 9.06 10.64 -15.26
C GLN A 252 9.96 10.85 -16.49
N GLU A 253 11.15 10.23 -16.52
CA GLU A 253 12.04 10.29 -17.69
C GLU A 253 11.40 9.56 -18.89
N MET A 254 10.81 8.37 -18.71
CA MET A 254 10.09 7.68 -19.79
C MET A 254 8.97 8.55 -20.39
N ASN A 255 8.19 9.22 -19.54
CA ASN A 255 7.14 10.13 -20.00
C ASN A 255 7.72 11.35 -20.74
N ARG A 256 8.86 11.85 -20.33
CA ARG A 256 9.58 12.93 -21.02
C ARG A 256 9.98 12.49 -22.42
N GLU A 257 10.60 11.32 -22.58
CA GLU A 257 10.96 10.77 -23.89
C GLU A 257 9.72 10.56 -24.77
N ALA A 258 8.64 9.97 -24.24
CA ALA A 258 7.39 9.81 -24.97
C ALA A 258 6.77 11.15 -25.42
N ASN A 259 6.89 12.21 -24.60
CA ASN A 259 6.43 13.56 -24.98
C ASN A 259 7.26 14.12 -26.12
N THR A 260 8.59 13.94 -26.08
CA THR A 260 9.50 14.42 -27.15
C THR A 260 9.22 13.69 -28.46
N ILE A 261 9.07 12.36 -28.41
CA ILE A 261 8.63 11.55 -29.58
C ILE A 261 7.32 12.12 -30.15
N GLY A 262 6.32 12.36 -29.29
CA GLY A 262 5.02 12.90 -29.72
C GLY A 262 5.12 14.27 -30.38
N SER A 263 6.00 15.14 -29.95
CA SER A 263 6.19 16.46 -30.56
C SER A 263 6.89 16.42 -31.92
N LYS A 264 7.67 15.37 -32.18
CA LYS A 264 8.37 15.12 -33.45
C LYS A 264 7.50 14.34 -34.45
N CYS A 265 6.45 13.64 -34.00
CA CYS A 265 5.57 12.88 -34.84
C CYS A 265 4.64 13.80 -35.68
N THR A 266 4.78 13.78 -36.99
CA THR A 266 3.91 14.52 -37.96
C THR A 266 2.85 13.60 -38.55
N ASP A 267 2.98 12.28 -38.46
CA ASP A 267 2.01 11.29 -38.93
C ASP A 267 0.97 10.99 -37.85
N VAL A 268 -0.31 11.08 -38.20
CA VAL A 268 -1.44 10.78 -37.29
C VAL A 268 -1.42 9.35 -36.76
N ARG A 269 -0.91 8.40 -37.55
CA ARG A 269 -0.78 6.99 -37.12
C ARG A 269 0.22 6.86 -36.02
N LEU A 270 1.40 7.48 -36.18
CA LEU A 270 2.46 7.48 -35.14
C LEU A 270 2.03 8.26 -33.90
N ALA A 271 1.31 9.37 -34.04
CA ALA A 271 0.75 10.12 -32.93
C ALA A 271 -0.20 9.26 -32.08
N LYS A 272 -1.01 8.36 -32.68
CA LYS A 272 -1.84 7.40 -31.95
C LYS A 272 -1.00 6.40 -31.18
N VAL A 273 0.06 5.85 -31.77
CA VAL A 273 0.99 4.92 -31.09
C VAL A 273 1.64 5.60 -29.88
N VAL A 274 2.03 6.87 -30.00
CA VAL A 274 2.59 7.63 -28.87
C VAL A 274 1.56 7.83 -27.75
N VAL A 275 0.28 8.05 -28.07
CA VAL A 275 -0.79 8.13 -27.09
C VAL A 275 -0.93 6.79 -26.34
N GLU A 276 -0.82 5.66 -27.05
CA GLU A 276 -0.84 4.33 -26.43
C GLU A 276 0.37 4.11 -25.53
N ILE A 277 1.58 4.51 -25.93
CA ILE A 277 2.78 4.48 -25.07
C ILE A 277 2.52 5.24 -23.77
N LYS A 278 2.00 6.47 -23.86
CA LYS A 278 1.71 7.29 -22.67
C LYS A 278 0.65 6.66 -21.77
N ALA A 279 -0.37 6.05 -22.35
CA ALA A 279 -1.40 5.34 -21.60
C ALA A 279 -0.82 4.13 -20.84
N GLU A 280 0.06 3.35 -21.47
CA GLU A 280 0.71 2.23 -20.79
C GLU A 280 1.69 2.71 -19.69
N LEU A 281 2.46 3.78 -19.94
CA LEU A 281 3.35 4.38 -18.94
C LEU A 281 2.56 4.89 -17.71
N GLU A 282 1.36 5.45 -17.89
CA GLU A 282 0.51 5.87 -16.77
C GLU A 282 -0.01 4.66 -15.98
N LYS A 283 -0.43 3.59 -16.65
CA LYS A 283 -0.81 2.33 -15.96
C LYS A 283 0.36 1.75 -15.15
N ILE A 284 1.59 1.76 -15.71
CA ILE A 284 2.80 1.35 -15.00
C ILE A 284 3.00 2.23 -13.77
N ARG A 285 2.80 3.53 -13.88
CA ARG A 285 2.93 4.49 -12.79
C ARG A 285 1.95 4.22 -11.65
N GLU A 286 0.69 3.96 -11.96
CA GLU A 286 -0.33 3.60 -10.98
C GLU A 286 0.03 2.33 -10.20
N GLN A 287 0.51 1.29 -10.89
CA GLN A 287 0.94 0.05 -10.24
C GLN A 287 2.20 0.23 -9.39
N THR A 288 3.14 1.05 -9.84
CA THR A 288 4.39 1.36 -9.11
C THR A 288 4.10 2.02 -7.76
N GLN A 289 3.02 2.77 -7.63
CA GLN A 289 2.61 3.38 -6.36
C GLN A 289 2.27 2.36 -5.28
N ASN A 290 1.95 1.13 -5.65
CA ASN A 290 1.60 0.04 -4.73
C ASN A 290 2.80 -0.87 -4.40
N ILE A 291 4.01 -0.52 -4.84
CA ILE A 291 5.24 -1.32 -4.65
C ILE A 291 6.11 -0.72 -3.56
N GLU A 292 6.60 -1.61 -2.68
CA GLU A 292 7.63 -1.34 -1.68
C GLU A 292 8.92 -2.09 -2.02
#